data_6c9db2a7967dda94e6a49787c571541b
#
_entry.id   6c9db2a7967dda94e6a49787c571541b
#
_cell.length_a   1.000
_cell.length_b   1.000
_cell.length_c   1.000
_cell.angle_alpha   90.00
_cell.angle_beta   90.00
_cell.angle_gamma   90.00
#
_symmetry.space_group_name_H-M   'P 1'
#
loop_
_entity.id
_entity.type
_entity.pdbx_description
1 polymer ?
#
loop_
_entity_poly.entity_id
_entity_poly.type
_entity_poly.pdbx_seq_one_letter_code
_entity_poly.pdbx_strand_id
1 'polypeptide(L)'
;MLQLGLRAGVAPRALVTTTPRAGLAALRGILASPDTVATGGASGDNPHLARSWLDAMADAYGGTRRGREEIDGLLDPDIEGALWPSALIEACRGPAPDPAGLVRVVIGVDPPASAGGRCGIVACGVDADGIGHVLADHSASGLSPEGWALRVAAAAEACMADRVVVETNQGGDMVRAVLRAANVRLPLRTVTATRGKSARAEPVAALFESGGVRLAGRFDALEAELMGMTVAGSYNGPGRSPDRADALVWAIWALMLAAPAPPRVRTA
;
A
#
# COMPACT_ATOMS: atom_id res chain seq x y z
N MET A 1 -1.31 14.63 27.58
CA MET A 1 -0.46 15.61 28.31
C MET A 1 -0.89 17.05 28.10
N LEU A 2 -1.43 17.45 26.94
CA LEU A 2 -1.89 18.83 26.69
C LEU A 2 -2.99 19.27 27.68
N GLN A 3 -3.96 18.41 27.95
CA GLN A 3 -5.06 18.69 28.91
C GLN A 3 -4.59 18.96 30.34
N LEU A 4 -3.47 18.36 30.76
CA LEU A 4 -2.90 18.61 32.09
C LEU A 4 -2.28 20.01 32.22
N GLY A 5 -1.96 20.68 31.11
CA GLY A 5 -1.46 22.07 31.06
C GLY A 5 -2.54 23.12 31.12
N LEU A 6 -3.79 22.80 30.86
CA LEU A 6 -4.92 23.73 30.83
C LEU A 6 -5.47 23.94 32.25
N ARG A 7 -4.71 24.67 33.12
CA ARG A 7 -5.05 24.85 34.52
C ARG A 7 -5.28 26.30 34.96
N ALA A 8 -4.91 27.25 34.11
CA ALA A 8 -4.96 28.65 34.47
C ALA A 8 -6.15 29.36 33.80
N GLY A 9 -6.79 30.26 34.56
CA GLY A 9 -7.92 31.06 34.08
C GLY A 9 -9.29 30.44 34.36
N VAL A 10 -10.33 31.22 34.11
CA VAL A 10 -11.72 30.87 34.39
C VAL A 10 -12.27 29.85 33.38
N ALA A 11 -11.75 29.88 32.15
CA ALA A 11 -12.15 28.93 31.07
C ALA A 11 -10.93 28.65 30.15
N PRO A 12 -10.01 27.77 30.60
CA PRO A 12 -8.84 27.45 29.81
C PRO A 12 -9.24 26.78 28.51
N ARG A 13 -8.67 27.20 27.38
CA ARG A 13 -8.95 26.67 26.05
C ARG A 13 -7.67 26.33 25.31
N ALA A 14 -7.71 25.33 24.44
CA ALA A 14 -6.65 25.01 23.48
C ALA A 14 -7.19 25.21 22.07
N LEU A 15 -6.36 25.76 21.20
CA LEU A 15 -6.59 25.76 19.76
C LEU A 15 -5.63 24.75 19.13
N VAL A 16 -6.17 23.80 18.40
CA VAL A 16 -5.40 22.79 17.65
C VAL A 16 -5.70 22.99 16.17
N THR A 17 -4.66 23.22 15.39
CA THR A 17 -4.74 23.28 13.92
C THR A 17 -3.97 22.12 13.34
N THR A 18 -4.58 21.35 12.46
CA THR A 18 -3.97 20.20 11.82
C THR A 18 -4.71 19.84 10.54
N THR A 19 -4.02 19.21 9.60
CA THR A 19 -4.68 18.45 8.54
C THR A 19 -5.30 17.21 9.16
N PRO A 20 -6.56 16.87 8.86
CA PRO A 20 -7.21 15.69 9.42
C PRO A 20 -6.54 14.40 8.91
N ARG A 21 -6.17 13.51 9.84
CA ARG A 21 -5.61 12.19 9.52
C ARG A 21 -6.27 11.14 10.39
N ALA A 22 -6.97 10.22 9.75
CA ALA A 22 -7.73 9.19 10.46
C ALA A 22 -6.87 8.27 11.34
N GLY A 23 -5.60 8.04 10.98
CA GLY A 23 -4.65 7.23 11.76
C GLY A 23 -4.21 7.85 13.10
N LEU A 24 -4.49 9.14 13.35
CA LEU A 24 -4.08 9.81 14.57
C LEU A 24 -5.10 9.60 15.70
N ALA A 25 -4.83 8.62 16.59
CA ALA A 25 -5.69 8.34 17.75
C ALA A 25 -5.93 9.59 18.64
N ALA A 26 -4.93 10.46 18.79
CA ALA A 26 -5.04 11.69 19.53
C ALA A 26 -6.08 12.65 18.91
N LEU A 27 -6.10 12.79 17.58
CA LEU A 27 -7.07 13.63 16.87
C LEU A 27 -8.49 13.09 17.03
N ARG A 28 -8.68 11.78 16.87
CA ARG A 28 -9.99 11.12 17.10
C ARG A 28 -10.48 11.34 18.54
N GLY A 29 -9.59 11.20 19.53
CA GLY A 29 -9.91 11.44 20.92
C GLY A 29 -10.33 12.90 21.21
N ILE A 30 -9.69 13.86 20.55
CA ILE A 30 -10.05 15.28 20.65
C ILE A 30 -11.44 15.51 20.02
N LEU A 31 -11.65 15.02 18.80
CA LEU A 31 -12.91 15.21 18.07
C LEU A 31 -14.10 14.50 18.75
N ALA A 32 -13.89 13.39 19.44
CA ALA A 32 -14.91 12.68 20.20
C ALA A 32 -15.29 13.37 21.53
N SER A 33 -14.51 14.35 21.98
CA SER A 33 -14.81 15.07 23.24
C SER A 33 -16.01 16.01 23.04
N PRO A 34 -17.01 15.99 23.95
CA PRO A 34 -18.18 16.89 23.88
C PRO A 34 -17.80 18.37 24.03
N ASP A 35 -16.63 18.68 24.59
CA ASP A 35 -16.12 20.02 24.78
C ASP A 35 -15.33 20.54 23.57
N THR A 36 -15.25 19.77 22.49
CA THR A 36 -14.52 20.14 21.28
C THR A 36 -15.48 20.75 20.25
N VAL A 37 -15.13 21.93 19.77
CA VAL A 37 -15.75 22.52 18.58
C VAL A 37 -14.74 22.36 17.43
N ALA A 38 -15.11 21.58 16.42
CA ALA A 38 -14.34 21.41 15.20
C ALA A 38 -14.84 22.36 14.12
N THR A 39 -13.92 23.04 13.46
CA THR A 39 -14.15 23.81 12.25
C THR A 39 -13.19 23.33 11.18
N GLY A 40 -13.57 23.36 9.92
CA GLY A 40 -12.75 22.95 8.80
C GLY A 40 -13.12 23.69 7.54
N GLY A 41 -12.30 23.53 6.49
CA GLY A 41 -12.52 24.05 5.16
C GLY A 41 -11.64 23.35 4.16
N ALA A 42 -12.09 23.24 2.92
CA ALA A 42 -11.29 22.72 1.83
C ALA A 42 -10.28 23.76 1.32
N SER A 43 -9.17 23.29 0.73
CA SER A 43 -8.23 24.18 0.04
C SER A 43 -8.91 25.02 -1.06
N GLY A 44 -9.94 24.47 -1.71
CA GLY A 44 -10.74 25.16 -2.71
C GLY A 44 -11.54 26.37 -2.20
N ASP A 45 -11.80 26.43 -0.88
CA ASP A 45 -12.51 27.54 -0.24
C ASP A 45 -11.59 28.73 0.05
N ASN A 46 -10.27 28.55 -0.10
CA ASN A 46 -9.29 29.61 0.16
C ASN A 46 -9.10 30.49 -1.09
N PRO A 47 -9.62 31.74 -1.07
CA PRO A 47 -9.55 32.65 -2.23
C PRO A 47 -8.13 33.11 -2.56
N HIS A 48 -7.16 32.87 -1.67
CA HIS A 48 -5.77 33.29 -1.85
C HIS A 48 -4.91 32.22 -2.56
N LEU A 49 -5.42 31.02 -2.77
CA LEU A 49 -4.70 29.98 -3.51
C LEU A 49 -4.82 30.17 -5.02
N ALA A 50 -3.70 30.02 -5.71
CA ALA A 50 -3.66 30.07 -7.16
C ALA A 50 -4.49 28.94 -7.79
N ARG A 51 -5.33 29.26 -8.78
CA ARG A 51 -6.15 28.28 -9.48
C ARG A 51 -5.30 27.15 -10.07
N SER A 52 -4.16 27.50 -10.68
CA SER A 52 -3.23 26.52 -11.26
C SER A 52 -2.67 25.55 -10.22
N TRP A 53 -2.52 25.96 -8.98
CA TRP A 53 -2.12 25.07 -7.89
C TRP A 53 -3.25 24.10 -7.52
N LEU A 54 -4.48 24.61 -7.42
CA LEU A 54 -5.65 23.76 -7.14
C LEU A 54 -5.86 22.70 -8.23
N ASP A 55 -5.72 23.09 -9.50
CA ASP A 55 -5.86 22.18 -10.64
C ASP A 55 -4.76 21.10 -10.60
N ALA A 56 -3.50 21.49 -10.35
CA ALA A 56 -2.39 20.54 -10.22
C ALA A 56 -2.57 19.57 -9.04
N MET A 57 -3.12 20.05 -7.92
CA MET A 57 -3.42 19.19 -6.77
C MET A 57 -4.59 18.25 -7.05
N ALA A 58 -5.63 18.72 -7.76
CA ALA A 58 -6.75 17.88 -8.19
C ALA A 58 -6.29 16.78 -9.15
N ASP A 59 -5.38 17.09 -10.08
CA ASP A 59 -4.81 16.10 -11.00
C ASP A 59 -3.93 15.07 -10.28
N ALA A 60 -3.14 15.53 -9.29
CA ALA A 60 -2.21 14.65 -8.57
C ALA A 60 -2.90 13.79 -7.50
N TYR A 61 -3.91 14.32 -6.82
CA TYR A 61 -4.50 13.70 -5.63
C TYR A 61 -6.01 13.50 -5.69
N GLY A 62 -6.68 13.93 -6.77
CA GLY A 62 -8.13 13.80 -6.94
C GLY A 62 -8.60 12.36 -6.77
N GLY A 63 -9.66 12.16 -5.99
CA GLY A 63 -10.22 10.83 -5.71
C GLY A 63 -9.40 9.94 -4.78
N THR A 64 -8.22 10.40 -4.32
CA THR A 64 -7.42 9.68 -3.33
C THR A 64 -7.85 10.03 -1.90
N ARG A 65 -7.58 9.14 -0.93
CA ARG A 65 -7.76 9.45 0.49
C ARG A 65 -6.95 10.68 0.90
N ARG A 66 -5.71 10.78 0.43
CA ARG A 66 -4.86 11.92 0.71
C ARG A 66 -5.44 13.23 0.17
N GLY A 67 -6.04 13.20 -1.02
CA GLY A 67 -6.76 14.35 -1.56
C GLY A 67 -7.89 14.79 -0.63
N ARG A 68 -8.70 13.83 -0.15
CA ARG A 68 -9.77 14.13 0.82
C ARG A 68 -9.24 14.68 2.14
N GLU A 69 -8.18 14.10 2.70
CA GLU A 69 -7.59 14.57 3.96
C GLU A 69 -6.85 15.93 3.80
N GLU A 70 -5.97 16.06 2.79
CA GLU A 70 -5.05 17.21 2.67
C GLU A 70 -5.66 18.38 1.88
N ILE A 71 -6.53 18.10 0.89
CA ILE A 71 -7.10 19.13 0.01
C ILE A 71 -8.51 19.51 0.44
N ASP A 72 -9.34 18.51 0.74
CA ASP A 72 -10.74 18.73 1.10
C ASP A 72 -10.94 18.90 2.62
N GLY A 73 -9.91 18.65 3.42
CA GLY A 73 -9.97 18.80 4.88
C GLY A 73 -10.91 17.79 5.55
N LEU A 74 -11.20 16.67 4.90
CA LEU A 74 -12.14 15.65 5.38
C LEU A 74 -11.41 14.55 6.14
N LEU A 75 -11.92 14.21 7.32
CA LEU A 75 -11.50 13.01 8.04
C LEU A 75 -12.22 11.80 7.47
N ASP A 76 -11.49 11.02 6.68
CA ASP A 76 -12.04 9.82 6.06
C ASP A 76 -12.10 8.67 7.09
N PRO A 77 -13.28 8.16 7.45
CA PRO A 77 -13.39 7.08 8.42
C PRO A 77 -12.76 5.81 7.86
N ASP A 78 -12.20 4.99 8.75
CA ASP A 78 -11.78 3.65 8.37
C ASP A 78 -12.99 2.82 7.93
N ILE A 79 -12.78 1.96 6.94
CA ILE A 79 -13.79 0.99 6.50
C ILE A 79 -13.97 -0.05 7.62
N GLU A 80 -15.22 -0.29 8.01
CA GLU A 80 -15.53 -1.29 9.04
C GLU A 80 -15.06 -2.68 8.60
N GLY A 81 -14.31 -3.37 9.48
CA GLY A 81 -13.73 -4.67 9.19
C GLY A 81 -12.56 -4.63 8.20
N ALA A 82 -11.93 -3.47 7.97
CA ALA A 82 -10.72 -3.38 7.16
C ALA A 82 -9.60 -4.25 7.73
N LEU A 83 -8.93 -5.03 6.87
CA LEU A 83 -7.75 -5.82 7.23
C LEU A 83 -6.56 -4.94 7.62
N TRP A 84 -6.45 -3.77 7.01
CA TRP A 84 -5.43 -2.76 7.31
C TRP A 84 -6.09 -1.43 7.68
N PRO A 85 -6.53 -1.25 8.94
CA PRO A 85 -7.00 0.06 9.39
C PRO A 85 -5.90 1.11 9.27
N SER A 86 -6.26 2.38 9.10
CA SER A 86 -5.31 3.48 8.93
C SER A 86 -4.29 3.58 10.07
N ALA A 87 -4.72 3.27 11.30
CA ALA A 87 -3.84 3.25 12.47
C ALA A 87 -2.75 2.17 12.35
N LEU A 88 -3.07 0.99 11.79
CA LEU A 88 -2.11 -0.07 11.52
C LEU A 88 -1.09 0.35 10.45
N ILE A 89 -1.57 0.93 9.35
CA ILE A 89 -0.70 1.44 8.28
C ILE A 89 0.32 2.45 8.84
N GLU A 90 -0.12 3.42 9.65
CA GLU A 90 0.79 4.40 10.25
C GLU A 90 1.74 3.77 11.30
N ALA A 91 1.29 2.81 12.07
CA ALA A 91 2.14 2.10 13.04
C ALA A 91 3.24 1.28 12.37
N CYS A 92 2.98 0.76 11.17
CA CYS A 92 3.96 -0.01 10.39
C CYS A 92 4.93 0.86 9.58
N ARG A 93 4.77 2.17 9.57
CA ARG A 93 5.65 3.08 8.83
C ARG A 93 7.01 3.17 9.49
N GLY A 94 8.07 3.02 8.70
CA GLY A 94 9.45 3.10 9.17
C GLY A 94 10.37 3.74 8.13
N PRO A 95 11.64 3.97 8.48
CA PRO A 95 12.64 4.39 7.51
C PRO A 95 12.88 3.30 6.46
N ALA A 96 13.32 3.70 5.28
CA ALA A 96 13.78 2.75 4.28
C ALA A 96 14.97 1.95 4.82
N PRO A 97 14.97 0.61 4.67
CA PRO A 97 16.11 -0.20 5.09
C PRO A 97 17.33 0.09 4.20
N ASP A 98 18.52 -0.14 4.73
CA ASP A 98 19.73 -0.21 3.89
C ASP A 98 19.57 -1.37 2.89
N PRO A 99 19.70 -1.13 1.59
CA PRO A 99 19.62 -2.21 0.59
C PRO A 99 20.61 -3.35 0.85
N ALA A 100 21.79 -3.06 1.40
CA ALA A 100 22.77 -4.08 1.76
C ALA A 100 22.37 -4.96 2.96
N GLY A 101 21.41 -4.52 3.77
CA GLY A 101 20.83 -5.27 4.89
C GLY A 101 19.70 -6.22 4.48
N LEU A 102 19.24 -6.15 3.23
CA LEU A 102 18.18 -7.02 2.74
C LEU A 102 18.75 -8.38 2.31
N VAL A 103 18.23 -9.44 2.88
CA VAL A 103 18.62 -10.83 2.55
C VAL A 103 17.96 -11.29 1.24
N ARG A 104 16.77 -10.79 0.95
CA ARG A 104 16.02 -11.11 -0.28
C ARG A 104 15.05 -10.02 -0.64
N VAL A 105 14.94 -9.76 -1.95
CA VAL A 105 13.96 -8.84 -2.54
C VAL A 105 13.11 -9.56 -3.60
N VAL A 106 11.81 -9.33 -3.56
CA VAL A 106 10.84 -9.95 -4.47
C VAL A 106 9.94 -8.87 -5.07
N ILE A 107 9.69 -8.99 -6.36
CA ILE A 107 8.64 -8.23 -7.03
C ILE A 107 7.38 -9.08 -7.08
N GLY A 108 6.32 -8.64 -6.41
CA GLY A 108 4.97 -9.19 -6.58
C GLY A 108 4.29 -8.55 -7.77
N VAL A 109 3.60 -9.36 -8.57
CA VAL A 109 2.91 -8.90 -9.76
C VAL A 109 1.51 -9.48 -9.82
N ASP A 110 0.52 -8.60 -9.97
CA ASP A 110 -0.86 -8.93 -10.31
C ASP A 110 -1.18 -8.37 -11.70
N PRO A 111 -1.12 -9.21 -12.76
CA PRO A 111 -1.34 -8.75 -14.12
C PRO A 111 -2.79 -8.35 -14.37
N PRO A 112 -3.05 -7.36 -15.26
CA PRO A 112 -4.40 -6.95 -15.58
C PRO A 112 -5.19 -8.05 -16.29
N ALA A 113 -6.44 -8.23 -15.90
CA ALA A 113 -7.37 -9.18 -16.52
C ALA A 113 -7.85 -8.73 -17.91
N SER A 114 -7.70 -7.45 -18.26
CA SER A 114 -8.15 -6.85 -19.54
C SER A 114 -7.18 -5.82 -20.05
N ALA A 115 -7.22 -5.57 -21.35
CA ALA A 115 -6.44 -4.50 -21.97
C ALA A 115 -6.74 -3.14 -21.32
N GLY A 116 -5.70 -2.40 -20.98
CA GLY A 116 -5.83 -1.11 -20.31
C GLY A 116 -6.12 -1.16 -18.80
N GLY A 117 -6.27 -2.35 -18.22
CA GLY A 117 -6.38 -2.53 -16.78
C GLY A 117 -5.11 -2.11 -16.03
N ARG A 118 -5.15 -2.17 -14.71
CA ARG A 118 -3.99 -1.92 -13.87
C ARG A 118 -3.20 -3.20 -13.68
N CYS A 119 -1.88 -3.11 -13.79
CA CYS A 119 -0.95 -4.12 -13.33
C CYS A 119 -0.43 -3.69 -11.95
N GLY A 120 -0.70 -4.50 -10.92
CA GLY A 120 -0.09 -4.36 -9.62
C GLY A 120 1.38 -4.82 -9.68
N ILE A 121 2.32 -3.96 -9.25
CA ILE A 121 3.76 -4.25 -9.25
C ILE A 121 4.35 -3.67 -7.98
N VAL A 122 4.63 -4.51 -6.98
CA VAL A 122 5.11 -4.07 -5.67
C VAL A 122 6.41 -4.77 -5.32
N ALA A 123 7.41 -3.99 -4.92
CA ALA A 123 8.69 -4.50 -4.43
C ALA A 123 8.63 -4.66 -2.92
N CYS A 124 9.00 -5.86 -2.43
CA CYS A 124 9.14 -6.14 -1.01
C CYS A 124 10.47 -6.82 -0.75
N GLY A 125 11.07 -6.55 0.41
CA GLY A 125 12.30 -7.20 0.86
C GLY A 125 12.11 -7.82 2.25
N VAL A 126 13.04 -8.67 2.66
CA VAL A 126 13.17 -9.18 4.03
C VAL A 126 14.61 -8.98 4.48
N ASP A 127 14.79 -8.47 5.70
CA ASP A 127 16.10 -8.28 6.31
C ASP A 127 16.57 -9.53 7.09
N ALA A 128 17.76 -9.43 7.69
CA ALA A 128 18.37 -10.52 8.45
C ALA A 128 17.62 -10.83 9.75
N ASP A 129 16.84 -9.88 10.27
CA ASP A 129 16.00 -10.06 11.47
C ASP A 129 14.65 -10.70 11.13
N GLY A 130 14.40 -10.97 9.85
CA GLY A 130 13.15 -11.55 9.35
C GLY A 130 12.01 -10.54 9.23
N ILE A 131 12.29 -9.24 9.30
CA ILE A 131 11.29 -8.19 9.10
C ILE A 131 11.10 -7.96 7.59
N GLY A 132 9.85 -8.00 7.17
CA GLY A 132 9.45 -7.65 5.81
C GLY A 132 9.41 -6.13 5.61
N HIS A 133 9.79 -5.67 4.45
CA HIS A 133 9.75 -4.25 4.07
C HIS A 133 9.03 -4.08 2.74
N VAL A 134 8.01 -3.22 2.70
CA VAL A 134 7.44 -2.73 1.45
C VAL A 134 8.33 -1.61 0.94
N LEU A 135 8.99 -1.81 -0.19
CA LEU A 135 10.07 -0.94 -0.67
C LEU A 135 9.60 0.08 -1.70
N ALA A 136 8.74 -0.35 -2.65
CA ALA A 136 8.26 0.52 -3.72
C ALA A 136 6.95 0.00 -4.35
N ASP A 137 6.13 0.91 -4.86
CA ASP A 137 4.98 0.64 -5.72
C ASP A 137 5.28 1.15 -7.14
N HIS A 138 5.45 0.21 -8.07
CA HIS A 138 5.71 0.45 -9.48
C HIS A 138 4.48 0.20 -10.36
N SER A 139 3.31 -0.01 -9.76
CA SER A 139 2.07 -0.33 -10.46
C SER A 139 1.71 0.70 -11.50
N ALA A 140 1.13 0.25 -12.61
CA ALA A 140 0.77 1.11 -13.73
C ALA A 140 -0.56 0.66 -14.36
N SER A 141 -1.27 1.61 -14.98
CA SER A 141 -2.52 1.37 -15.69
C SER A 141 -2.38 1.73 -17.17
N GLY A 142 -3.24 1.17 -18.03
CA GLY A 142 -3.30 1.55 -19.44
C GLY A 142 -2.17 0.98 -20.31
N LEU A 143 -1.35 0.09 -19.80
CA LEU A 143 -0.23 -0.49 -20.53
C LEU A 143 -0.67 -1.72 -21.35
N SER A 144 0.00 -1.93 -22.49
CA SER A 144 -0.07 -3.18 -23.23
C SER A 144 0.60 -4.33 -22.42
N PRO A 145 0.37 -5.60 -22.79
CA PRO A 145 1.07 -6.73 -22.16
C PRO A 145 2.59 -6.56 -22.16
N GLU A 146 3.19 -6.14 -23.24
CA GLU A 146 4.61 -5.84 -23.32
C GLU A 146 5.00 -4.67 -22.41
N GLY A 147 4.19 -3.60 -22.37
CA GLY A 147 4.45 -2.41 -21.58
C GLY A 147 4.51 -2.68 -20.09
N TRP A 148 3.56 -3.45 -19.52
CA TRP A 148 3.62 -3.79 -18.11
C TRP A 148 4.74 -4.79 -17.80
N ALA A 149 5.08 -5.69 -18.72
CA ALA A 149 6.20 -6.61 -18.52
C ALA A 149 7.55 -5.88 -18.52
N LEU A 150 7.75 -4.89 -19.39
CA LEU A 150 8.92 -3.99 -19.34
C LEU A 150 8.96 -3.20 -18.02
N ARG A 151 7.81 -2.77 -17.51
CA ARG A 151 7.71 -2.11 -16.21
C ARG A 151 8.15 -3.04 -15.08
N VAL A 152 7.74 -4.31 -15.10
CA VAL A 152 8.19 -5.34 -14.14
C VAL A 152 9.71 -5.54 -14.22
N ALA A 153 10.27 -5.63 -15.43
CA ALA A 153 11.71 -5.76 -15.63
C ALA A 153 12.48 -4.56 -15.05
N ALA A 154 12.02 -3.34 -15.33
CA ALA A 154 12.60 -2.12 -14.79
C ALA A 154 12.51 -2.04 -13.27
N ALA A 155 11.37 -2.43 -12.68
CA ALA A 155 11.19 -2.49 -11.23
C ALA A 155 12.13 -3.51 -10.58
N ALA A 156 12.29 -4.67 -11.21
CA ALA A 156 13.18 -5.73 -10.73
C ALA A 156 14.65 -5.30 -10.74
N GLU A 157 15.08 -4.58 -11.76
CA GLU A 157 16.41 -4.01 -11.85
C GLU A 157 16.63 -2.90 -10.81
N ALA A 158 15.72 -1.93 -10.74
CA ALA A 158 15.80 -0.80 -9.81
C ALA A 158 15.87 -1.23 -8.34
N CYS A 159 15.14 -2.28 -7.98
CA CYS A 159 15.09 -2.81 -6.61
C CYS A 159 16.10 -3.93 -6.36
N MET A 160 16.96 -4.27 -7.34
CA MET A 160 17.90 -5.41 -7.26
C MET A 160 17.20 -6.71 -6.81
N ALA A 161 16.05 -7.01 -7.39
CA ALA A 161 15.22 -8.11 -6.96
C ALA A 161 15.84 -9.48 -7.31
N ASP A 162 15.65 -10.46 -6.42
CA ASP A 162 16.10 -11.84 -6.60
C ASP A 162 15.08 -12.68 -7.37
N ARG A 163 13.81 -12.28 -7.36
CA ARG A 163 12.69 -13.05 -7.92
C ARG A 163 11.49 -12.18 -8.27
N VAL A 164 10.77 -12.63 -9.28
CA VAL A 164 9.42 -12.13 -9.58
C VAL A 164 8.40 -13.20 -9.24
N VAL A 165 7.37 -12.83 -8.47
CA VAL A 165 6.21 -13.67 -8.13
C VAL A 165 5.00 -13.10 -8.85
N VAL A 166 4.39 -13.88 -9.72
CA VAL A 166 3.30 -13.40 -10.56
C VAL A 166 2.07 -14.29 -10.45
N GLU A 167 0.90 -13.66 -10.25
CA GLU A 167 -0.38 -14.36 -10.30
C GLU A 167 -0.72 -14.78 -11.74
N THR A 168 -1.22 -16.01 -11.90
CA THR A 168 -1.49 -16.61 -13.23
C THR A 168 -2.88 -17.19 -13.33
N ASN A 169 -3.85 -16.68 -12.58
CA ASN A 169 -5.23 -17.17 -12.62
C ASN A 169 -5.89 -17.01 -13.99
N GLN A 170 -5.48 -16.00 -14.75
CA GLN A 170 -5.96 -15.76 -16.11
C GLN A 170 -4.75 -15.66 -17.05
N GLY A 171 -4.73 -16.51 -18.08
CA GLY A 171 -3.73 -16.45 -19.13
C GLY A 171 -2.30 -16.80 -18.71
N GLY A 172 -2.10 -17.76 -17.80
CA GLY A 172 -0.82 -18.08 -17.18
C GLY A 172 0.36 -18.27 -18.14
N ASP A 173 0.16 -18.94 -19.25
CA ASP A 173 1.21 -19.15 -20.25
C ASP A 173 1.52 -17.87 -21.02
N MET A 174 0.51 -17.04 -21.30
CA MET A 174 0.70 -15.72 -21.89
C MET A 174 1.51 -14.81 -20.96
N VAL A 175 1.16 -14.74 -19.68
CA VAL A 175 1.88 -13.93 -18.69
C VAL A 175 3.36 -14.34 -18.63
N ARG A 176 3.65 -15.62 -18.60
CA ARG A 176 5.03 -16.14 -18.65
C ARG A 176 5.76 -15.77 -19.92
N ALA A 177 5.09 -15.91 -21.07
CA ALA A 177 5.67 -15.60 -22.37
C ALA A 177 6.03 -14.11 -22.49
N VAL A 178 5.12 -13.23 -22.06
CA VAL A 178 5.31 -11.78 -22.11
C VAL A 178 6.45 -11.33 -21.17
N LEU A 179 6.52 -11.86 -19.94
CA LEU A 179 7.62 -11.57 -19.01
C LEU A 179 8.99 -12.06 -19.52
N ARG A 180 9.02 -13.23 -20.17
CA ARG A 180 10.26 -13.72 -20.79
C ARG A 180 10.68 -12.87 -21.99
N ALA A 181 9.72 -12.44 -22.81
CA ALA A 181 9.98 -11.56 -23.95
C ALA A 181 10.51 -10.18 -23.51
N ALA A 182 10.06 -9.67 -22.37
CA ALA A 182 10.57 -8.46 -21.74
C ALA A 182 11.93 -8.60 -21.06
N ASN A 183 12.63 -9.74 -21.27
CA ASN A 183 13.96 -10.00 -20.76
C ASN A 183 14.06 -10.06 -19.22
N VAL A 184 12.97 -10.45 -18.55
CA VAL A 184 12.99 -10.72 -17.11
C VAL A 184 13.87 -11.95 -16.87
N ARG A 185 15.14 -11.72 -16.55
CA ARG A 185 16.16 -12.75 -16.34
C ARG A 185 16.07 -13.45 -14.99
N LEU A 186 15.26 -12.90 -14.09
CA LEU A 186 15.09 -13.42 -12.73
C LEU A 186 14.24 -14.70 -12.72
N PRO A 187 14.40 -15.54 -11.68
CA PRO A 187 13.51 -16.65 -11.44
C PRO A 187 12.07 -16.18 -11.34
N LEU A 188 11.20 -16.67 -12.25
CA LEU A 188 9.77 -16.43 -12.21
C LEU A 188 9.10 -17.52 -11.38
N ARG A 189 8.41 -17.14 -10.31
CA ARG A 189 7.50 -18.00 -9.56
C ARG A 189 6.08 -17.63 -9.91
N THR A 190 5.38 -18.53 -10.57
CA THR A 190 3.96 -18.38 -10.81
C THR A 190 3.16 -18.89 -9.61
N VAL A 191 2.12 -18.17 -9.26
CA VAL A 191 1.18 -18.53 -8.20
C VAL A 191 -0.24 -18.51 -8.76
N THR A 192 -1.04 -19.44 -8.28
CA THR A 192 -2.46 -19.53 -8.65
C THR A 192 -3.29 -19.34 -7.38
N ALA A 193 -4.24 -18.42 -7.42
CA ALA A 193 -5.12 -18.20 -6.30
C ALA A 193 -6.11 -19.37 -6.15
N THR A 194 -5.94 -20.14 -5.11
CA THR A 194 -6.85 -21.23 -4.72
C THR A 194 -7.86 -20.79 -3.67
N ARG A 195 -7.65 -19.61 -3.07
CA ARG A 195 -8.51 -19.01 -2.03
C ARG A 195 -8.90 -17.59 -2.44
N GLY A 196 -10.01 -17.08 -1.91
CA GLY A 196 -10.44 -15.70 -2.10
C GLY A 196 -9.36 -14.68 -1.66
N LYS A 197 -9.45 -13.46 -2.19
CA LYS A 197 -8.47 -12.37 -1.94
C LYS A 197 -8.26 -12.13 -0.45
N SER A 198 -9.33 -12.04 0.34
CA SER A 198 -9.24 -11.79 1.79
C SER A 198 -8.58 -12.94 2.54
N ALA A 199 -8.93 -14.18 2.26
CA ALA A 199 -8.32 -15.34 2.92
C ALA A 199 -6.80 -15.49 2.63
N ARG A 200 -6.30 -14.89 1.55
CA ARG A 200 -4.85 -14.77 1.27
C ARG A 200 -4.24 -13.57 1.97
N ALA A 201 -5.00 -12.50 2.10
CA ALA A 201 -4.56 -11.25 2.68
C ALA A 201 -4.48 -11.30 4.22
N GLU A 202 -5.39 -12.02 4.89
CA GLU A 202 -5.43 -12.15 6.35
C GLU A 202 -4.09 -12.54 7.00
N PRO A 203 -3.37 -13.60 6.54
CA PRO A 203 -2.08 -13.94 7.15
C PRO A 203 -1.01 -12.85 6.95
N VAL A 204 -1.10 -12.09 5.84
CA VAL A 204 -0.20 -10.96 5.60
C VAL A 204 -0.58 -9.79 6.51
N ALA A 205 -1.86 -9.50 6.69
CA ALA A 205 -2.32 -8.47 7.64
C ALA A 205 -1.86 -8.77 9.07
N ALA A 206 -1.92 -10.04 9.50
CA ALA A 206 -1.42 -10.47 10.81
C ALA A 206 0.09 -10.23 10.98
N LEU A 207 0.89 -10.32 9.91
CA LEU A 207 2.30 -9.94 9.96
C LEU A 207 2.48 -8.42 10.18
N PHE A 208 1.63 -7.58 9.57
CA PHE A 208 1.63 -6.14 9.86
C PHE A 208 1.25 -5.87 11.32
N GLU A 209 0.20 -6.51 11.83
CA GLU A 209 -0.26 -6.36 13.22
C GLU A 209 0.81 -6.75 14.24
N SER A 210 1.57 -7.80 13.95
CA SER A 210 2.68 -8.24 14.82
C SER A 210 3.96 -7.43 14.66
N GLY A 211 3.99 -6.41 13.79
CA GLY A 211 5.19 -5.62 13.50
C GLY A 211 6.22 -6.34 12.64
N GLY A 212 5.86 -7.49 12.06
CA GLY A 212 6.71 -8.28 11.18
C GLY A 212 6.86 -7.70 9.77
N VAL A 213 6.05 -6.69 9.40
CA VAL A 213 6.16 -5.99 8.12
C VAL A 213 6.12 -4.48 8.33
N ARG A 214 6.97 -3.75 7.61
CA ARG A 214 7.08 -2.30 7.66
C ARG A 214 6.90 -1.68 6.27
N LEU A 215 6.38 -0.46 6.23
CA LEU A 215 6.31 0.38 5.05
C LEU A 215 7.55 1.29 5.04
N ALA A 216 8.45 1.13 4.07
CA ALA A 216 9.67 1.91 3.93
C ALA A 216 9.45 3.33 3.39
N GLY A 217 8.23 3.83 3.47
CA GLY A 217 7.82 5.15 2.99
C GLY A 217 6.31 5.30 2.95
N ARG A 218 5.84 6.25 2.13
CA ARG A 218 4.42 6.46 1.85
C ARG A 218 4.09 5.94 0.46
N PHE A 219 3.03 5.15 0.38
CA PHE A 219 2.54 4.54 -0.85
C PHE A 219 1.02 4.79 -0.96
N ASP A 220 0.63 6.06 -1.10
CA ASP A 220 -0.76 6.52 -0.96
C ASP A 220 -1.78 5.65 -1.72
N ALA A 221 -1.47 5.26 -2.96
CA ALA A 221 -2.37 4.44 -3.77
C ALA A 221 -2.44 2.97 -3.32
N LEU A 222 -1.32 2.38 -2.91
CA LEU A 222 -1.25 1.04 -2.35
C LEU A 222 -1.94 0.99 -0.98
N GLU A 223 -1.65 1.96 -0.12
CA GLU A 223 -2.24 2.07 1.22
C GLU A 223 -3.77 2.21 1.15
N ALA A 224 -4.28 2.99 0.20
CA ALA A 224 -5.72 3.12 -0.03
C ALA A 224 -6.37 1.80 -0.47
N GLU A 225 -5.67 0.98 -1.26
CA GLU A 225 -6.15 -0.35 -1.63
C GLU A 225 -6.12 -1.32 -0.44
N LEU A 226 -5.05 -1.31 0.37
CA LEU A 226 -4.94 -2.14 1.58
C LEU A 226 -6.08 -1.84 2.55
N MET A 227 -6.34 -0.55 2.84
CA MET A 227 -7.43 -0.11 3.70
C MET A 227 -8.82 -0.48 3.16
N GLY A 228 -8.93 -0.70 1.83
CA GLY A 228 -10.17 -1.11 1.18
C GLY A 228 -10.49 -2.60 1.31
N MET A 229 -9.53 -3.44 1.69
CA MET A 229 -9.72 -4.89 1.83
C MET A 229 -10.33 -5.21 3.20
N THR A 230 -11.39 -6.03 3.21
CA THR A 230 -12.11 -6.36 4.45
C THR A 230 -12.04 -7.85 4.79
N VAL A 231 -12.18 -8.18 6.07
CA VAL A 231 -12.30 -9.55 6.59
C VAL A 231 -13.49 -10.28 5.95
N ALA A 232 -14.60 -9.57 5.69
CA ALA A 232 -15.79 -10.14 5.07
C ALA A 232 -15.58 -10.56 3.59
N GLY A 233 -14.43 -10.24 2.99
CA GLY A 233 -14.13 -10.61 1.61
C GLY A 233 -14.53 -9.56 0.58
N SER A 234 -15.11 -8.44 1.02
CA SER A 234 -15.44 -7.32 0.14
C SER A 234 -14.22 -6.40 -0.05
N TYR A 235 -14.24 -5.68 -1.16
CA TYR A 235 -13.30 -4.61 -1.44
C TYR A 235 -14.05 -3.28 -1.58
N ASN A 236 -13.74 -2.33 -0.72
CA ASN A 236 -14.36 -1.02 -0.64
C ASN A 236 -13.35 0.12 -0.86
N GLY A 237 -12.21 -0.20 -1.46
CA GLY A 237 -11.16 0.75 -1.79
C GLY A 237 -11.33 1.38 -3.19
N PRO A 238 -10.32 2.15 -3.63
CA PRO A 238 -10.36 2.83 -4.92
C PRO A 238 -10.31 1.86 -6.10
N GLY A 239 -11.12 2.11 -7.12
CA GLY A 239 -11.20 1.28 -8.31
C GLY A 239 -12.05 0.02 -8.13
N ARG A 240 -11.87 -0.94 -9.03
CA ARG A 240 -12.67 -2.19 -9.06
C ARG A 240 -11.97 -3.36 -8.40
N SER A 241 -10.65 -3.31 -8.30
CA SER A 241 -9.81 -4.41 -7.82
C SER A 241 -8.61 -3.84 -7.06
N PRO A 242 -8.16 -4.50 -5.98
CA PRO A 242 -6.98 -4.11 -5.20
C PRO A 242 -5.69 -4.66 -5.80
N ASP A 243 -5.40 -4.33 -7.06
CA ASP A 243 -4.31 -4.95 -7.83
C ASP A 243 -2.92 -4.72 -7.19
N ARG A 244 -2.70 -3.53 -6.59
CA ARG A 244 -1.49 -3.24 -5.81
C ARG A 244 -1.40 -4.06 -4.54
N ALA A 245 -2.52 -4.11 -3.80
CA ALA A 245 -2.59 -4.88 -2.56
C ALA A 245 -2.42 -6.38 -2.82
N ASP A 246 -3.01 -6.92 -3.89
CA ASP A 246 -2.81 -8.31 -4.31
C ASP A 246 -1.33 -8.58 -4.66
N ALA A 247 -0.67 -7.67 -5.38
CA ALA A 247 0.76 -7.77 -5.69
C ALA A 247 1.62 -7.78 -4.41
N LEU A 248 1.32 -6.88 -3.44
CA LEU A 248 1.97 -6.86 -2.14
C LEU A 248 1.76 -8.18 -1.39
N VAL A 249 0.52 -8.66 -1.32
CA VAL A 249 0.18 -9.92 -0.64
C VAL A 249 1.00 -11.07 -1.20
N TRP A 250 1.12 -11.20 -2.53
CA TRP A 250 1.94 -12.23 -3.15
C TRP A 250 3.43 -12.09 -2.86
N ALA A 251 3.97 -10.86 -2.83
CA ALA A 251 5.37 -10.62 -2.50
C ALA A 251 5.68 -11.04 -1.06
N ILE A 252 4.90 -10.57 -0.08
CA ILE A 252 5.09 -10.89 1.34
C ILE A 252 4.85 -12.38 1.60
N TRP A 253 3.83 -12.96 0.98
CA TRP A 253 3.59 -14.40 1.08
C TRP A 253 4.82 -15.20 0.64
N ALA A 254 5.42 -14.83 -0.50
CA ALA A 254 6.58 -15.53 -1.04
C ALA A 254 7.86 -15.34 -0.21
N LEU A 255 7.99 -14.21 0.47
CA LEU A 255 9.13 -13.89 1.35
C LEU A 255 9.02 -14.59 2.69
N MET A 256 7.84 -14.58 3.33
CA MET A 256 7.70 -14.83 4.75
C MET A 256 6.80 -16.03 5.10
N LEU A 257 5.83 -16.36 4.25
CA LEU A 257 4.82 -17.39 4.55
C LEU A 257 4.97 -18.67 3.72
N ALA A 258 5.62 -18.60 2.56
CA ALA A 258 5.85 -19.78 1.76
C ALA A 258 6.89 -20.70 2.40
N ALA A 259 6.58 -21.99 2.51
CA ALA A 259 7.57 -22.98 2.91
C ALA A 259 8.83 -22.87 2.02
N PRO A 260 10.04 -22.97 2.60
CA PRO A 260 11.27 -23.00 1.82
C PRO A 260 11.18 -24.15 0.80
N ALA A 261 11.42 -23.82 -0.47
CA ALA A 261 11.48 -24.87 -1.50
C ALA A 261 12.62 -25.84 -1.14
N PRO A 262 12.39 -27.17 -1.19
CA PRO A 262 13.45 -28.12 -0.95
C PRO A 262 14.62 -27.86 -1.93
N PRO A 263 15.87 -28.00 -1.48
CA PRO A 263 17.02 -27.82 -2.34
C PRO A 263 16.92 -28.74 -3.55
N ARG A 264 16.89 -28.18 -4.76
CA ARG A 264 16.98 -28.95 -5.99
C ARG A 264 18.45 -29.29 -6.23
N VAL A 265 18.82 -30.53 -6.01
CA VAL A 265 20.11 -31.04 -6.49
C VAL A 265 20.03 -31.05 -8.02
N ARG A 266 20.82 -30.20 -8.68
CA ARG A 266 21.10 -30.36 -10.10
C ARG A 266 22.03 -31.57 -10.23
N THR A 267 21.51 -32.70 -10.67
CA THR A 267 22.35 -33.72 -11.27
C THR A 267 22.92 -33.18 -12.58
N ALA A 268 24.21 -33.16 -12.66
CA ALA A 268 24.97 -32.74 -13.84
C ALA A 268 24.69 -33.67 -15.03
#